data_84720c1db2f0c50bbf68f49e4fdb3124
#
_entry.id   84720c1db2f0c50bbf68f49e4fdb3124
#
_cell.length_a   1.000
_cell.length_b   1.000
_cell.length_c   1.000
_cell.angle_alpha   90.00
_cell.angle_beta   90.00
_cell.angle_gamma   90.00
#
_symmetry.space_group_name_H-M   'P 1'
#
loop_
_entity.id
_entity.type
_entity.pdbx_description
1 polymer ?
#
loop_
_entity_poly.entity_id
_entity_poly.type
_entity_poly.pdbx_seq_one_letter_code
_entity_poly.pdbx_strand_id
1 'polypeptide(L)'
;QQRVGIAQAIVHNPQFVVLDEPTNGLDPNQIVDIRNLIRDIAKHHAVLLSTHILSEVQAICDNIYMIESGKLVFSGTMEEFDNYVAPESFIVEFANSPSKEVLENLTENNGIEALEDGSYRIFLKDDISITEKYIQESVKQNWNLKNIYVERASLSEIFAQLSGKAKNKQYEKVQ
;
A
#
# COMPACT_ATOMS: atom_id res chain seq x y z
N GLN A 1 -2.65 -20.34 22.36
CA GLN A 1 -1.23 -20.78 22.27
C GLN A 1 -0.31 -19.59 21.90
N GLN A 2 -0.64 -18.76 20.91
CA GLN A 2 0.20 -17.63 20.44
C GLN A 2 0.58 -16.64 21.56
N ARG A 3 -0.39 -16.19 22.38
CA ARG A 3 -0.11 -15.26 23.50
C ARG A 3 0.90 -15.81 24.51
N VAL A 4 0.89 -17.13 24.74
CA VAL A 4 1.86 -17.79 25.63
C VAL A 4 3.26 -17.78 25.02
N GLY A 5 3.37 -18.04 23.72
CA GLY A 5 4.66 -17.95 23.00
C GLY A 5 5.24 -16.53 23.02
N ILE A 6 4.41 -15.51 22.79
CA ILE A 6 4.84 -14.11 22.88
C ILE A 6 5.28 -13.76 24.30
N ALA A 7 4.50 -14.16 25.33
CA ALA A 7 4.86 -13.93 26.73
C ALA A 7 6.19 -14.59 27.09
N GLN A 8 6.44 -15.80 26.61
CA GLN A 8 7.71 -16.48 26.77
C GLN A 8 8.88 -15.75 26.12
N ALA A 9 8.66 -15.19 24.93
CA ALA A 9 9.69 -14.44 24.19
C ALA A 9 10.12 -13.15 24.91
N ILE A 10 9.22 -12.49 25.67
CA ILE A 10 9.50 -11.20 26.33
C ILE A 10 9.80 -11.31 27.83
N VAL A 11 9.62 -12.48 28.46
CA VAL A 11 9.75 -12.65 29.93
C VAL A 11 11.12 -12.23 30.45
N HIS A 12 12.19 -12.37 29.67
CA HIS A 12 13.55 -12.01 30.00
C HIS A 12 13.94 -10.58 29.64
N ASN A 13 12.96 -9.77 29.21
CA ASN A 13 13.16 -8.39 28.78
C ASN A 13 14.27 -8.23 27.72
N PRO A 14 14.24 -9.00 26.59
CA PRO A 14 15.28 -8.96 25.58
C PRO A 14 15.25 -7.64 24.80
N GLN A 15 16.38 -7.21 24.25
CA GLN A 15 16.42 -6.04 23.36
C GLN A 15 15.77 -6.30 22.00
N PHE A 16 15.75 -7.56 21.56
CA PHE A 16 15.27 -7.99 20.24
C PHE A 16 14.35 -9.20 20.36
N VAL A 17 13.19 -9.14 19.73
CA VAL A 17 12.17 -10.20 19.72
C VAL A 17 11.92 -10.64 18.28
N VAL A 18 11.91 -11.95 18.03
CA VAL A 18 11.54 -12.54 16.74
C VAL A 18 10.20 -13.27 16.89
N LEU A 19 9.26 -12.92 16.04
CA LEU A 19 7.92 -13.52 15.99
C LEU A 19 7.69 -14.12 14.61
N ASP A 20 7.55 -15.42 14.55
CA ASP A 20 7.28 -16.14 13.30
C ASP A 20 5.80 -16.44 13.19
N GLU A 21 5.13 -15.86 12.15
CA GLU A 21 3.70 -16.02 11.85
C GLU A 21 2.79 -15.89 13.09
N PRO A 22 2.88 -14.81 13.91
CA PRO A 22 2.25 -14.73 15.22
C PRO A 22 0.73 -14.69 15.20
N THR A 23 0.12 -14.43 14.05
CA THR A 23 -1.33 -14.34 13.86
C THR A 23 -1.92 -15.56 13.15
N ASN A 24 -1.08 -16.48 12.72
CA ASN A 24 -1.50 -17.66 11.97
C ASN A 24 -2.50 -18.52 12.79
N GLY A 25 -3.65 -18.84 12.16
CA GLY A 25 -4.68 -19.68 12.78
C GLY A 25 -5.54 -18.99 13.83
N LEU A 26 -5.49 -17.65 13.91
CA LEU A 26 -6.33 -16.84 14.81
C LEU A 26 -7.58 -16.32 14.09
N ASP A 27 -8.64 -16.08 14.84
CA ASP A 27 -9.81 -15.37 14.34
C ASP A 27 -9.56 -13.84 14.21
N PRO A 28 -10.38 -13.08 13.46
CA PRO A 28 -10.17 -11.66 13.23
C PRO A 28 -10.03 -10.80 14.50
N ASN A 29 -10.77 -11.12 15.56
CA ASN A 29 -10.70 -10.37 16.82
C ASN A 29 -9.38 -10.64 17.53
N GLN A 30 -8.96 -11.90 17.55
CA GLN A 30 -7.66 -12.29 18.13
C GLN A 30 -6.48 -11.69 17.36
N ILE A 31 -6.58 -11.55 16.03
CA ILE A 31 -5.57 -10.87 15.21
C ILE A 31 -5.40 -9.42 15.66
N VAL A 32 -6.49 -8.68 15.86
CA VAL A 32 -6.44 -7.29 16.34
C VAL A 32 -5.75 -7.21 17.70
N ASP A 33 -6.08 -8.12 18.62
CA ASP A 33 -5.45 -8.17 19.95
C ASP A 33 -3.95 -8.44 19.88
N ILE A 34 -3.52 -9.38 19.02
CA ILE A 34 -2.10 -9.69 18.84
C ILE A 34 -1.36 -8.53 18.20
N ARG A 35 -1.94 -7.85 17.20
CA ARG A 35 -1.36 -6.65 16.59
C ARG A 35 -1.12 -5.54 17.63
N ASN A 36 -2.11 -5.29 18.48
CA ASN A 36 -1.98 -4.31 19.56
C ASN A 36 -0.88 -4.72 20.55
N LEU A 37 -0.81 -5.99 20.93
CA LEU A 37 0.23 -6.51 21.79
C LEU A 37 1.63 -6.34 21.17
N ILE A 38 1.78 -6.65 19.87
CA ILE A 38 3.07 -6.47 19.16
C ILE A 38 3.48 -5.00 19.14
N ARG A 39 2.54 -4.08 18.87
CA ARG A 39 2.81 -2.63 18.93
C ARG A 39 3.25 -2.16 20.31
N ASP A 40 2.65 -2.71 21.37
CA ASP A 40 3.04 -2.38 22.75
C ASP A 40 4.45 -2.90 23.07
N ILE A 41 4.78 -4.11 22.63
CA ILE A 41 6.13 -4.68 22.76
C ILE A 41 7.14 -3.81 21.99
N ALA A 42 6.81 -3.38 20.77
CA ALA A 42 7.69 -2.57 19.92
C ALA A 42 8.05 -1.20 20.50
N LYS A 43 7.31 -0.69 21.50
CA LYS A 43 7.66 0.55 22.22
C LYS A 43 8.97 0.42 23.04
N HIS A 44 9.34 -0.80 23.40
CA HIS A 44 10.46 -1.08 24.31
C HIS A 44 11.47 -2.07 23.76
N HIS A 45 11.13 -2.78 22.69
CA HIS A 45 11.92 -3.84 22.07
C HIS A 45 12.00 -3.66 20.57
N ALA A 46 13.12 -4.01 19.94
CA ALA A 46 13.16 -4.20 18.50
C ALA A 46 12.44 -5.52 18.16
N VAL A 47 11.45 -5.46 17.27
CA VAL A 47 10.64 -6.63 16.88
C VAL A 47 10.87 -6.97 15.41
N LEU A 48 11.28 -8.19 15.14
CA LEU A 48 11.29 -8.77 13.79
C LEU A 48 10.09 -9.72 13.66
N LEU A 49 9.24 -9.44 12.71
CA LEU A 49 8.03 -10.21 12.42
C LEU A 49 8.17 -10.89 11.06
N SER A 50 7.92 -12.21 10.99
CA SER A 50 7.65 -12.87 9.71
C SER A 50 6.15 -13.03 9.51
N THR A 51 5.65 -12.75 8.31
CA THR A 51 4.28 -13.01 7.91
C THR A 51 4.16 -13.08 6.40
N HIS A 52 3.17 -13.83 5.91
CA HIS A 52 2.77 -13.83 4.50
C HIS A 52 1.50 -12.97 4.27
N ILE A 53 0.97 -12.33 5.32
CA ILE A 53 -0.26 -11.54 5.28
C ILE A 53 0.08 -10.06 5.14
N LEU A 54 -0.04 -9.53 3.92
CA LEU A 54 0.34 -8.15 3.60
C LEU A 54 -0.42 -7.09 4.43
N SER A 55 -1.68 -7.33 4.78
CA SER A 55 -2.46 -6.41 5.64
C SER A 55 -1.93 -6.33 7.07
N GLU A 56 -1.16 -7.31 7.52
CA GLU A 56 -0.48 -7.25 8.81
C GLU A 56 0.77 -6.39 8.74
N VAL A 57 1.53 -6.54 7.67
CA VAL A 57 2.70 -5.69 7.41
C VAL A 57 2.30 -4.22 7.44
N GLN A 58 1.27 -3.84 6.68
CA GLN A 58 0.73 -2.46 6.70
C GLN A 58 0.28 -1.98 8.07
N ALA A 59 -0.30 -2.90 8.84
CA ALA A 59 -0.88 -2.54 10.13
C ALA A 59 0.15 -2.24 11.21
N ILE A 60 1.31 -2.91 11.21
CA ILE A 60 2.21 -2.90 12.37
C ILE A 60 3.71 -2.73 12.06
N CYS A 61 4.13 -2.74 10.79
CA CYS A 61 5.54 -2.66 10.43
C CYS A 61 5.92 -1.25 9.96
N ASP A 62 7.06 -0.75 10.44
CA ASP A 62 7.68 0.50 9.97
C ASP A 62 8.63 0.23 8.80
N ASN A 63 9.29 -0.94 8.80
CA ASN A 63 10.26 -1.36 7.79
C ASN A 63 9.89 -2.74 7.24
N ILE A 64 10.22 -2.98 5.98
CA ILE A 64 9.91 -4.21 5.27
C ILE A 64 11.18 -4.80 4.66
N TYR A 65 11.34 -6.10 4.84
CA TYR A 65 12.31 -6.94 4.14
C TYR A 65 11.57 -8.03 3.40
N MET A 66 11.54 -7.95 2.07
CA MET A 66 10.82 -8.92 1.26
C MET A 66 11.78 -9.93 0.66
N ILE A 67 11.50 -11.20 0.92
CA ILE A 67 12.31 -12.32 0.45
C ILE A 67 11.51 -13.15 -0.55
N GLU A 68 12.10 -13.43 -1.70
CA GLU A 68 11.57 -14.36 -2.68
C GLU A 68 12.65 -15.30 -3.19
N SER A 69 12.34 -16.60 -3.23
CA SER A 69 13.27 -17.64 -3.70
C SER A 69 14.65 -17.54 -3.03
N GLY A 70 14.68 -17.23 -1.72
CA GLY A 70 15.90 -17.10 -0.92
C GLY A 70 16.71 -15.83 -1.21
N LYS A 71 16.16 -14.86 -1.93
CA LYS A 71 16.81 -13.57 -2.21
C LYS A 71 16.01 -12.43 -1.63
N LEU A 72 16.71 -11.42 -1.08
CA LEU A 72 16.11 -10.16 -0.69
C LEU A 72 15.76 -9.37 -1.96
N VAL A 73 14.46 -9.13 -2.19
CA VAL A 73 13.95 -8.42 -3.38
C VAL A 73 13.54 -6.99 -3.08
N PHE A 74 13.28 -6.66 -1.81
CA PHE A 74 13.03 -5.31 -1.33
C PHE A 74 13.54 -5.15 0.10
N SER A 75 14.02 -3.96 0.44
CA SER A 75 14.38 -3.53 1.78
C SER A 75 14.15 -2.03 1.89
N GLY A 76 13.32 -1.60 2.82
CA GLY A 76 13.01 -0.18 3.00
C GLY A 76 11.89 0.05 4.01
N THR A 77 11.48 1.30 4.12
CA THR A 77 10.33 1.70 4.95
C THR A 77 9.00 1.29 4.30
N MET A 78 7.93 1.34 5.08
CA MET A 78 6.57 1.15 4.58
C MET A 78 6.22 2.21 3.53
N GLU A 79 6.64 3.46 3.75
CA GLU A 79 6.44 4.57 2.82
C GLU A 79 7.15 4.34 1.48
N GLU A 80 8.41 3.88 1.50
CA GLU A 80 9.16 3.54 0.30
C GLU A 80 8.53 2.36 -0.45
N PHE A 81 7.95 1.40 0.28
CA PHE A 81 7.23 0.29 -0.31
C PHE A 81 5.92 0.73 -0.97
N ASP A 82 5.11 1.55 -0.30
CA ASP A 82 3.85 2.08 -0.83
C ASP A 82 4.06 2.98 -2.07
N ASN A 83 5.21 3.63 -2.16
CA ASN A 83 5.60 4.47 -3.30
C ASN A 83 6.45 3.72 -4.35
N TYR A 84 6.65 2.41 -4.20
CA TYR A 84 7.48 1.62 -5.12
C TYR A 84 6.94 1.58 -6.55
N VAL A 85 5.61 1.58 -6.69
CA VAL A 85 4.90 1.68 -7.96
C VAL A 85 4.29 3.06 -8.05
N ALA A 86 4.66 3.81 -9.09
CA ALA A 86 4.05 5.11 -9.34
C ALA A 86 2.54 4.93 -9.58
N PRO A 87 1.70 5.83 -9.05
CA PRO A 87 0.28 5.76 -9.29
C PRO A 87 -0.03 5.96 -10.78
N GLU A 88 -0.94 5.14 -11.28
CA GLU A 88 -1.36 5.17 -12.70
C GLU A 88 -2.63 5.98 -12.92
N SER A 89 -3.38 6.26 -11.85
CA SER A 89 -4.66 6.96 -11.92
C SER A 89 -5.01 7.67 -10.61
N PHE A 90 -5.98 8.56 -10.70
CA PHE A 90 -6.67 9.13 -9.55
C PHE A 90 -8.17 9.14 -9.79
N ILE A 91 -8.96 9.13 -8.71
CA ILE A 91 -10.40 9.23 -8.75
C ILE A 91 -10.82 10.62 -8.30
N VAL A 92 -11.81 11.18 -9.00
CA VAL A 92 -12.40 12.48 -8.68
C VAL A 92 -13.93 12.38 -8.70
N GLU A 93 -14.56 12.96 -7.68
CA GLU A 93 -16.01 13.04 -7.57
C GLU A 93 -16.44 14.51 -7.43
N PHE A 94 -17.44 14.92 -8.22
CA PHE A 94 -18.01 16.25 -8.18
C PHE A 94 -19.49 16.19 -7.81
N ALA A 95 -20.01 17.22 -7.11
CA ALA A 95 -21.44 17.36 -6.85
C ALA A 95 -22.19 17.78 -8.13
N ASN A 96 -21.59 18.71 -8.90
CA ASN A 96 -22.06 19.16 -10.19
C ASN A 96 -21.10 18.61 -11.24
N SER A 97 -21.29 17.34 -11.60
CA SER A 97 -20.37 16.62 -12.46
C SER A 97 -20.31 17.22 -13.86
N PRO A 98 -19.14 17.64 -14.36
CA PRO A 98 -18.98 18.03 -15.76
C PRO A 98 -19.10 16.83 -16.69
N SER A 99 -19.26 17.06 -17.98
CA SER A 99 -19.21 15.96 -18.95
C SER A 99 -17.79 15.40 -19.07
N LYS A 100 -17.69 14.13 -19.45
CA LYS A 100 -16.42 13.46 -19.67
C LYS A 100 -15.52 14.22 -20.65
N GLU A 101 -16.09 14.75 -21.74
CA GLU A 101 -15.38 15.51 -22.75
C GLU A 101 -14.71 16.79 -22.19
N VAL A 102 -15.36 17.46 -21.22
CA VAL A 102 -14.77 18.62 -20.54
C VAL A 102 -13.57 18.23 -19.72
N LEU A 103 -13.64 17.10 -19.02
CA LEU A 103 -12.52 16.58 -18.22
C LEU A 103 -11.36 16.10 -19.11
N GLU A 104 -11.64 15.45 -20.25
CA GLU A 104 -10.64 14.99 -21.21
C GLU A 104 -9.82 16.16 -21.80
N ASN A 105 -10.47 17.29 -22.02
CA ASN A 105 -9.80 18.48 -22.56
C ASN A 105 -9.06 19.32 -21.52
N LEU A 106 -9.18 18.98 -20.24
CA LEU A 106 -8.60 19.79 -19.18
C LEU A 106 -7.07 19.66 -19.08
N THR A 107 -6.58 18.46 -19.28
CA THR A 107 -5.15 18.12 -19.17
C THR A 107 -4.78 17.02 -20.15
N GLU A 108 -3.46 16.87 -20.40
CA GLU A 108 -2.96 15.65 -21.05
C GLU A 108 -3.09 14.47 -20.08
N ASN A 109 -3.94 13.52 -20.39
CA ASN A 109 -4.17 12.30 -19.65
C ASN A 109 -4.17 11.09 -20.60
N ASN A 110 -4.07 9.88 -20.03
CA ASN A 110 -4.11 8.62 -20.81
C ASN A 110 -5.54 8.06 -20.95
N GLY A 111 -6.54 8.85 -20.66
CA GLY A 111 -7.94 8.48 -20.76
C GLY A 111 -8.72 8.74 -19.48
N ILE A 112 -10.04 8.74 -19.60
CA ILE A 112 -10.97 8.92 -18.48
C ILE A 112 -12.03 7.84 -18.54
N GLU A 113 -12.28 7.18 -17.42
CA GLU A 113 -13.33 6.20 -17.22
C GLU A 113 -14.39 6.77 -16.27
N ALA A 114 -15.66 6.75 -16.69
CA ALA A 114 -16.76 7.06 -15.80
C ALA A 114 -17.13 5.81 -14.97
N LEU A 115 -17.20 5.98 -13.67
CA LEU A 115 -17.52 4.89 -12.75
C LEU A 115 -19.03 4.86 -12.43
N GLU A 116 -19.53 3.71 -11.96
CA GLU A 116 -20.95 3.48 -11.67
C GLU A 116 -21.52 4.42 -10.58
N ASP A 117 -20.67 4.89 -9.66
CA ASP A 117 -21.03 5.82 -8.59
C ASP A 117 -21.08 7.28 -9.01
N GLY A 118 -20.81 7.58 -10.30
CA GLY A 118 -20.80 8.93 -10.87
C GLY A 118 -19.47 9.67 -10.67
N SER A 119 -18.44 9.03 -10.14
CA SER A 119 -17.07 9.53 -10.11
C SER A 119 -16.34 9.23 -11.44
N TYR A 120 -15.16 9.83 -11.61
CA TYR A 120 -14.30 9.59 -12.76
C TYR A 120 -12.95 9.08 -12.31
N ARG A 121 -12.46 8.02 -12.96
CA ARG A 121 -11.06 7.59 -12.91
C ARG A 121 -10.32 8.25 -14.05
N ILE A 122 -9.23 8.95 -13.74
CA ILE A 122 -8.40 9.67 -14.69
C ILE A 122 -7.02 9.04 -14.70
N PHE A 123 -6.62 8.50 -15.85
CA PHE A 123 -5.33 7.84 -16.02
C PHE A 123 -4.23 8.88 -16.21
N LEU A 124 -3.19 8.78 -15.38
CA LEU A 124 -2.01 9.65 -15.42
C LEU A 124 -1.15 9.32 -16.63
N LYS A 125 -0.55 10.33 -17.24
CA LYS A 125 0.44 10.13 -18.30
C LYS A 125 1.83 9.98 -17.69
N ASP A 126 2.29 10.96 -16.92
CA ASP A 126 3.61 10.95 -16.28
C ASP A 126 3.67 11.74 -14.96
N ASP A 127 2.66 12.57 -14.67
CA ASP A 127 2.73 13.53 -13.57
C ASP A 127 1.44 13.61 -12.76
N ILE A 128 1.55 13.40 -11.46
CA ILE A 128 0.46 13.52 -10.49
C ILE A 128 0.02 14.98 -10.27
N SER A 129 0.86 15.95 -10.65
CA SER A 129 0.55 17.39 -10.48
C SER A 129 -0.68 17.82 -11.28
N ILE A 130 -1.13 17.01 -12.25
CA ILE A 130 -2.37 17.26 -12.97
C ILE A 130 -3.60 17.30 -12.04
N THR A 131 -3.57 16.64 -10.89
CA THR A 131 -4.65 16.69 -9.89
C THR A 131 -4.93 18.09 -9.42
N GLU A 132 -3.89 18.93 -9.29
CA GLU A 132 -4.04 20.34 -8.92
C GLU A 132 -4.89 21.13 -9.91
N LYS A 133 -4.75 20.85 -11.19
CA LYS A 133 -5.55 21.51 -12.24
C LYS A 133 -7.02 21.14 -12.13
N TYR A 134 -7.34 19.86 -11.83
CA TYR A 134 -8.72 19.44 -11.59
C TYR A 134 -9.34 20.13 -10.37
N ILE A 135 -8.56 20.30 -9.30
CA ILE A 135 -8.99 21.04 -8.11
C ILE A 135 -9.25 22.50 -8.45
N GLN A 136 -8.32 23.17 -9.13
CA GLN A 136 -8.46 24.59 -9.50
C GLN A 136 -9.64 24.84 -10.44
N GLU A 137 -9.83 24.02 -11.47
CA GLU A 137 -10.95 24.15 -12.39
C GLU A 137 -12.28 23.81 -11.71
N SER A 138 -12.33 22.88 -10.78
CA SER A 138 -13.53 22.56 -10.02
C SER A 138 -14.05 23.77 -9.25
N VAL A 139 -13.14 24.58 -8.70
CA VAL A 139 -13.48 25.82 -8.00
C VAL A 139 -13.96 26.89 -8.99
N LYS A 140 -13.25 27.10 -10.09
CA LYS A 140 -13.61 28.12 -11.11
C LYS A 140 -14.96 27.87 -11.75
N GLN A 141 -15.26 26.60 -12.04
CA GLN A 141 -16.46 26.19 -12.76
C GLN A 141 -17.63 25.81 -11.84
N ASN A 142 -17.46 25.94 -10.51
CA ASN A 142 -18.45 25.54 -9.50
C ASN A 142 -18.90 24.07 -9.63
N TRP A 143 -17.97 23.15 -9.94
CA TRP A 143 -18.28 21.71 -10.00
C TRP A 143 -18.48 21.11 -8.61
N ASN A 144 -18.07 21.82 -7.56
CA ASN A 144 -18.15 21.39 -6.17
C ASN A 144 -17.50 20.02 -5.97
N LEU A 145 -16.16 20.00 -5.97
CA LEU A 145 -15.35 18.81 -5.72
C LEU A 145 -15.74 18.21 -4.37
N LYS A 146 -16.16 16.95 -4.35
CA LYS A 146 -16.50 16.20 -3.15
C LYS A 146 -15.31 15.36 -2.68
N ASN A 147 -14.65 14.69 -3.62
CA ASN A 147 -13.55 13.78 -3.31
C ASN A 147 -12.51 13.79 -4.42
N ILE A 148 -11.25 13.66 -4.05
CA ILE A 148 -10.14 13.39 -4.96
C ILE A 148 -9.10 12.55 -4.22
N TYR A 149 -8.74 11.41 -4.78
CA TYR A 149 -7.70 10.56 -4.21
C TYR A 149 -6.95 9.81 -5.30
N VAL A 150 -5.67 9.61 -5.05
CA VAL A 150 -4.77 8.89 -5.94
C VAL A 150 -4.95 7.40 -5.73
N GLU A 151 -5.18 6.64 -6.80
CA GLU A 151 -5.19 5.19 -6.75
C GLU A 151 -3.74 4.70 -6.71
N ARG A 152 -3.34 4.19 -5.56
CA ARG A 152 -2.02 3.56 -5.39
C ARG A 152 -2.13 2.08 -5.67
N ALA A 153 -1.08 1.49 -6.20
CA ALA A 153 -0.99 0.06 -6.35
C ALA A 153 -1.21 -0.63 -4.99
N SER A 154 -1.99 -1.69 -5.00
CA SER A 154 -2.15 -2.53 -3.80
C SER A 154 -0.82 -3.20 -3.44
N LEU A 155 -0.64 -3.56 -2.17
CA LEU A 155 0.53 -4.33 -1.74
C LEU A 155 0.73 -5.60 -2.56
N SER A 156 -0.36 -6.25 -2.93
CA SER A 156 -0.32 -7.47 -3.76
C SER A 156 0.23 -7.19 -5.16
N GLU A 157 -0.10 -6.05 -5.75
CA GLU A 157 0.43 -5.62 -7.05
C GLU A 157 1.90 -5.25 -6.95
N ILE A 158 2.31 -4.51 -5.91
CA ILE A 158 3.71 -4.19 -5.65
C ILE A 158 4.50 -5.49 -5.46
N PHE A 159 3.97 -6.42 -4.67
CA PHE A 159 4.56 -7.75 -4.48
C PHE A 159 4.74 -8.49 -5.79
N ALA A 160 3.69 -8.55 -6.63
CA ALA A 160 3.74 -9.22 -7.93
C ALA A 160 4.77 -8.61 -8.88
N GLN A 161 4.90 -7.27 -8.90
CA GLN A 161 5.93 -6.59 -9.71
C GLN A 161 7.35 -6.90 -9.23
N LEU A 162 7.59 -6.86 -7.93
CA LEU A 162 8.88 -7.21 -7.34
C LEU A 162 9.27 -8.65 -7.65
N SER A 163 8.32 -9.57 -7.47
CA SER A 163 8.47 -10.99 -7.78
C SER A 163 8.70 -11.26 -9.27
N GLY A 164 7.96 -10.56 -10.14
CA GLY A 164 8.14 -10.64 -11.59
C GLY A 164 9.52 -10.14 -12.05
N LYS A 165 10.01 -9.04 -11.49
CA LYS A 165 11.36 -8.51 -11.77
C LYS A 165 12.47 -9.46 -11.28
N ALA A 166 12.25 -10.12 -10.14
CA ALA A 166 13.20 -11.10 -9.61
C ALA A 166 13.32 -12.33 -10.52
N LYS A 167 12.22 -12.81 -11.09
CA LYS A 167 12.20 -13.92 -12.05
C LYS A 167 12.90 -13.57 -13.35
N ASN A 168 12.62 -12.40 -13.94
CA ASN A 168 13.25 -11.96 -15.19
C ASN A 168 14.78 -11.83 -15.06
N LYS A 169 15.27 -11.26 -13.95
CA LYS A 169 16.72 -11.19 -13.69
C LYS A 169 17.38 -12.57 -13.54
N GLN A 170 16.65 -13.61 -13.26
CA GLN A 170 17.18 -14.96 -13.13
C GLN A 170 17.33 -15.64 -14.50
N TYR A 171 16.46 -15.33 -15.46
CA TYR A 171 16.55 -15.83 -16.85
C TYR A 171 17.69 -15.14 -17.63
N GLU A 172 17.98 -13.87 -17.38
CA GLU A 172 19.10 -13.13 -18.02
C GLU A 172 20.48 -13.60 -17.56
N LYS A 173 20.61 -14.27 -16.41
CA LYS A 173 21.89 -14.80 -15.90
C LYS A 173 22.19 -16.23 -16.32
N VAL A 174 21.30 -16.89 -17.05
CA VAL A 174 21.41 -18.28 -17.50
C VAL A 174 21.67 -18.36 -19.03
N GLN A 175 21.76 -17.21 -19.71
CA GLN A 175 22.26 -17.05 -21.06
C GLN A 175 23.68 -16.46 -21.03
#